data_4f8a81ce369e975372f805175ad100c2
#
_entry.id   4f8a81ce369e975372f805175ad100c2
#
_cell.length_a   1.000
_cell.length_b   1.000
_cell.length_c   1.000
_cell.angle_alpha   90.00
_cell.angle_beta   90.00
_cell.angle_gamma   90.00
#
_symmetry.space_group_name_H-M   'P 1'
#
loop_
_entity.id
_entity.type
_entity.pdbx_description
1 polymer ?
#
loop_
_entity_poly.entity_id
_entity_poly.type
_entity_poly.pdbx_seq_one_letter_code
_entity_poly.pdbx_strand_id
1 'polypeptide(L)'
;MKYHQRDIVEVNFQFADGVFKPHPAIVVSNDQLQEDELGMMYLVLITSNDKLNMHYSYPLSDEMIVGHKFSKPSIVKCQIIAGYVEKDISRRLGSIKEDYFNEIVDKIIASIF
;
A
#
# COMPACT_ATOMS: atom_id res chain seq x y z
N MET A 1 -10.48 0.41 -15.34
CA MET A 1 -9.99 0.24 -13.97
C MET A 1 -9.81 1.60 -13.32
N LYS A 2 -10.24 1.73 -12.09
CA LYS A 2 -10.21 2.99 -11.35
C LYS A 2 -8.89 3.21 -10.61
N TYR A 3 -8.25 2.13 -10.16
CA TYR A 3 -7.00 2.16 -9.42
C TYR A 3 -5.95 1.34 -10.15
N HIS A 4 -4.68 1.77 -10.05
CA HIS A 4 -3.57 1.21 -10.81
C HIS A 4 -2.39 0.91 -9.89
N GLN A 5 -1.49 0.06 -10.35
CA GLN A 5 -0.23 -0.22 -9.67
C GLN A 5 0.49 1.08 -9.33
N ARG A 6 1.04 1.17 -8.13
CA ARG A 6 1.70 2.34 -7.53
C ARG A 6 0.74 3.38 -6.94
N ASP A 7 -0.56 3.27 -7.15
CA ASP A 7 -1.50 4.17 -6.48
C ASP A 7 -1.44 3.99 -4.97
N ILE A 8 -1.47 5.11 -4.25
CA ILE A 8 -1.72 5.15 -2.81
C ILE A 8 -3.22 5.34 -2.66
N VAL A 9 -3.85 4.44 -1.95
CA VAL A 9 -5.31 4.42 -1.78
C VAL A 9 -5.67 4.38 -0.30
N GLU A 10 -6.90 4.79 0.01
CA GLU A 10 -7.47 4.62 1.35
C GLU A 10 -8.42 3.44 1.33
N VAL A 11 -8.18 2.48 2.19
CA VAL A 11 -8.94 1.24 2.27
C VAL A 11 -9.49 1.06 3.68
N ASN A 12 -10.69 0.50 3.81
CA ASN A 12 -11.24 0.11 5.10
C ASN A 12 -10.56 -1.18 5.55
N PHE A 13 -9.65 -1.05 6.50
CA PHE A 13 -8.89 -2.17 7.05
C PHE A 13 -9.49 -2.61 8.37
N GLN A 14 -9.70 -3.93 8.54
CA GLN A 14 -10.17 -4.49 9.80
C GLN A 14 -8.99 -4.81 10.71
N PHE A 15 -8.96 -4.15 11.86
CA PHE A 15 -7.95 -4.39 12.89
C PHE A 15 -8.30 -5.59 13.76
N ALA A 16 -7.37 -6.01 14.61
CA ALA A 16 -7.50 -7.20 15.44
C ALA A 16 -8.70 -7.14 16.42
N ASP A 17 -9.14 -5.93 16.79
CA ASP A 17 -10.32 -5.71 17.64
C ASP A 17 -11.65 -5.82 16.88
N GLY A 18 -11.61 -6.10 15.57
CA GLY A 18 -12.78 -6.18 14.71
C GLY A 18 -13.27 -4.85 14.17
N VAL A 19 -12.67 -3.74 14.56
CA VAL A 19 -13.06 -2.40 14.10
C VAL A 19 -12.46 -2.13 12.73
N PHE A 20 -13.27 -1.62 11.79
CA PHE A 20 -12.84 -1.14 10.48
C PHE A 20 -12.44 0.32 10.58
N LYS A 21 -11.26 0.66 10.05
CA LYS A 21 -10.78 2.04 9.97
C LYS A 21 -10.18 2.31 8.60
N PRO A 22 -10.36 3.54 8.06
CA PRO A 22 -9.64 3.95 6.85
C PRO A 22 -8.14 3.89 7.08
N HIS A 23 -7.40 3.31 6.13
CA HIS A 23 -5.96 3.13 6.25
C HIS A 23 -5.30 3.31 4.88
N PRO A 24 -4.18 4.02 4.78
CA PRO A 24 -3.48 4.13 3.50
C PRO A 24 -2.76 2.82 3.16
N ALA A 25 -2.71 2.54 1.87
CA ALA A 25 -2.05 1.36 1.32
C ALA A 25 -1.56 1.64 -0.10
N ILE A 26 -0.63 0.84 -0.59
CA ILE A 26 -0.13 0.95 -1.97
C ILE A 26 -0.63 -0.24 -2.77
N VAL A 27 -1.17 0.02 -3.96
CA VAL A 27 -1.53 -1.02 -4.92
C VAL A 27 -0.23 -1.58 -5.51
N VAL A 28 0.07 -2.84 -5.22
CA VAL A 28 1.31 -3.48 -5.66
C VAL A 28 1.11 -4.41 -6.84
N SER A 29 -0.10 -4.91 -7.06
CA SER A 29 -0.41 -5.76 -8.21
C SER A 29 -0.54 -4.95 -9.50
N ASN A 30 -0.19 -5.58 -10.62
CA ASN A 30 -0.29 -4.95 -11.93
C ASN A 30 -1.73 -4.92 -12.45
N ASP A 31 -1.96 -4.10 -13.48
CA ASP A 31 -3.28 -3.90 -14.06
C ASP A 31 -3.83 -5.18 -14.72
N GLN A 32 -2.97 -6.01 -15.27
CA GLN A 32 -3.39 -7.27 -15.92
C GLN A 32 -4.03 -8.23 -14.92
N LEU A 33 -3.43 -8.35 -13.72
CA LEU A 33 -4.00 -9.17 -12.66
C LEU A 33 -5.39 -8.66 -12.25
N GLN A 34 -5.52 -7.36 -12.10
CA GLN A 34 -6.78 -6.73 -11.72
C GLN A 34 -7.88 -7.00 -12.76
N GLU A 35 -7.53 -6.92 -14.04
CA GLU A 35 -8.44 -7.21 -15.12
C GLU A 35 -8.84 -8.70 -15.16
N ASP A 36 -7.87 -9.59 -15.05
CA ASP A 36 -8.09 -11.05 -15.10
C ASP A 36 -8.89 -11.55 -13.89
N GLU A 37 -8.73 -10.92 -12.73
CA GLU A 37 -9.35 -11.33 -11.47
C GLU A 37 -10.52 -10.43 -11.07
N LEU A 38 -11.21 -9.85 -12.03
CA LEU A 38 -12.48 -9.12 -11.85
C LEU A 38 -12.38 -7.98 -10.84
N GLY A 39 -11.30 -7.21 -10.89
CA GLY A 39 -11.09 -6.04 -10.05
C GLY A 39 -10.35 -6.32 -8.74
N MET A 40 -9.90 -7.56 -8.51
CA MET A 40 -9.08 -7.86 -7.34
C MET A 40 -7.70 -7.26 -7.49
N MET A 41 -7.19 -6.70 -6.40
CA MET A 41 -5.84 -6.15 -6.35
C MET A 41 -5.19 -6.47 -5.02
N TYR A 42 -3.85 -6.53 -5.02
CA TYR A 42 -3.08 -6.70 -3.79
C TYR A 42 -2.58 -5.35 -3.30
N LEU A 43 -2.74 -5.12 -2.01
CA LEU A 43 -2.32 -3.90 -1.33
C LEU A 43 -1.30 -4.23 -0.25
N VAL A 44 -0.34 -3.33 -0.05
CA VAL A 44 0.58 -3.36 1.09
C VAL A 44 0.28 -2.15 1.96
N LEU A 45 0.24 -2.37 3.29
CA LEU A 45 -0.20 -1.34 4.24
C LEU A 45 0.89 -0.29 4.49
N ILE A 46 0.42 0.96 4.65
CA ILE A 46 1.24 2.07 5.15
C ILE A 46 0.76 2.40 6.56
N THR A 47 1.68 2.62 7.48
CA THR A 47 1.34 3.02 8.85
C THR A 47 2.24 4.16 9.33
N SER A 48 1.72 4.96 10.26
CA SER A 48 2.49 5.98 10.96
C SER A 48 2.98 5.49 12.34
N ASN A 49 2.88 4.18 12.60
CA ASN A 49 3.35 3.60 13.84
C ASN A 49 4.88 3.68 13.91
N ASP A 50 5.40 4.19 15.02
CA ASP A 50 6.82 4.41 15.27
C ASP A 50 7.59 3.15 15.68
N LYS A 51 6.92 2.00 15.81
CA LYS A 51 7.59 0.71 16.05
C LYS A 51 8.14 0.16 14.73
N LEU A 52 9.34 0.58 14.39
CA LEU A 52 10.05 0.11 13.22
C LEU A 52 10.60 -1.29 13.45
N ASN A 53 10.16 -2.24 12.65
CA ASN A 53 10.89 -3.47 12.45
C ASN A 53 11.68 -3.35 11.15
N MET A 54 12.99 -3.17 11.25
CA MET A 54 13.87 -2.88 10.10
C MET A 54 13.90 -3.99 9.05
N HIS A 55 13.54 -5.22 9.45
CA HIS A 55 13.49 -6.34 8.49
C HIS A 55 12.34 -6.22 7.49
N TYR A 56 11.25 -5.56 7.89
CA TYR A 56 10.02 -5.54 7.09
C TYR A 56 9.56 -4.14 6.72
N SER A 57 10.13 -3.11 7.30
CA SER A 57 9.66 -1.74 7.11
C SER A 57 10.45 -1.01 6.02
N TYR A 58 9.72 -0.29 5.18
CA TYR A 58 10.31 0.62 4.19
C TYR A 58 9.85 2.04 4.52
N PRO A 59 10.76 2.93 4.95
CA PRO A 59 10.39 4.31 5.28
C PRO A 59 10.00 5.10 4.03
N LEU A 60 8.93 5.88 4.14
CA LEU A 60 8.47 6.78 3.09
C LEU A 60 8.92 8.21 3.38
N SER A 61 9.25 8.95 2.32
CA SER A 61 9.53 10.38 2.40
C SER A 61 8.77 11.10 1.28
N ASP A 62 8.59 12.42 1.44
CA ASP A 62 7.76 13.21 0.54
C ASP A 62 8.22 13.15 -0.91
N GLU A 63 9.53 13.06 -1.16
CA GLU A 63 10.06 13.00 -2.53
C GLU A 63 9.67 11.72 -3.29
N MET A 64 9.25 10.69 -2.59
CA MET A 64 8.83 9.41 -3.20
C MET A 64 7.40 9.45 -3.72
N ILE A 65 6.62 10.46 -3.33
CA ILE A 65 5.17 10.48 -3.46
C ILE A 65 4.73 11.63 -4.35
N VAL A 66 3.77 11.35 -5.24
CA VAL A 66 3.12 12.34 -6.09
C VAL A 66 1.66 12.50 -5.64
N GLY A 67 1.24 13.75 -5.44
CA GLY A 67 -0.16 14.09 -5.20
C GLY A 67 -0.66 13.93 -3.77
N HIS A 68 0.21 13.53 -2.83
CA HIS A 68 -0.17 13.35 -1.44
C HIS A 68 1.02 13.60 -0.51
N LYS A 69 0.73 14.03 0.70
CA LYS A 69 1.74 14.23 1.74
C LYS A 69 1.18 13.72 3.06
N PHE A 70 1.92 12.82 3.71
CA PHE A 70 1.54 12.31 5.02
C PHE A 70 1.90 13.34 6.10
N SER A 71 0.99 13.53 7.07
CA SER A 71 1.20 14.47 8.17
C SER A 71 2.21 13.97 9.21
N LYS A 72 2.48 12.67 9.21
CA LYS A 72 3.41 12.01 10.13
C LYS A 72 4.38 11.13 9.35
N PRO A 73 5.58 10.87 9.90
CA PRO A 73 6.48 9.88 9.32
C PRO A 73 5.76 8.55 9.12
N SER A 74 5.86 8.00 7.92
CA SER A 74 5.11 6.80 7.54
C SER A 74 6.04 5.74 7.00
N ILE A 75 5.66 4.49 7.20
CA ILE A 75 6.39 3.33 6.70
C ILE A 75 5.46 2.39 5.95
N VAL A 76 6.02 1.67 4.98
CA VAL A 76 5.34 0.55 4.33
C VAL A 76 5.64 -0.71 5.13
N LYS A 77 4.59 -1.44 5.50
CA LYS A 77 4.73 -2.76 6.16
C LYS A 77 4.82 -3.85 5.11
N CYS A 78 6.03 -4.14 4.66
CA CYS A 78 6.27 -5.03 3.52
C CYS A 78 5.91 -6.49 3.77
N GLN A 79 5.65 -6.89 5.01
CA GLN A 79 5.18 -8.22 5.36
C GLN A 79 3.65 -8.34 5.38
N ILE A 80 2.93 -7.24 5.24
CA ILE A 80 1.46 -7.25 5.26
C ILE A 80 0.95 -6.92 3.87
N ILE A 81 0.57 -7.97 3.16
CA ILE A 81 -0.04 -7.87 1.83
C ILE A 81 -1.42 -8.53 1.90
N ALA A 82 -2.43 -7.88 1.31
CA ALA A 82 -3.79 -8.38 1.36
C ALA A 82 -4.52 -8.10 0.05
N GLY A 83 -5.47 -8.97 -0.28
CA GLY A 83 -6.31 -8.82 -1.46
C GLY A 83 -7.55 -8.01 -1.16
N TYR A 84 -7.86 -7.07 -2.03
CA TYR A 84 -9.06 -6.23 -1.95
C TYR A 84 -9.66 -6.07 -3.34
N VAL A 85 -10.94 -5.66 -3.38
CA VAL A 85 -11.61 -5.28 -4.62
C VAL A 85 -11.92 -3.78 -4.60
N GLU A 86 -12.24 -3.23 -5.75
CA GLU A 86 -12.43 -1.79 -5.94
C GLU A 86 -13.42 -1.18 -4.93
N LYS A 87 -14.50 -1.89 -4.60
CA LYS A 87 -15.51 -1.40 -3.65
C LYS A 87 -14.99 -1.20 -2.23
N ASP A 88 -13.88 -1.85 -1.88
CA ASP A 88 -13.27 -1.74 -0.55
C ASP A 88 -12.42 -0.48 -0.42
N ILE A 89 -12.16 0.20 -1.52
CA ILE A 89 -11.31 1.38 -1.58
C ILE A 89 -12.18 2.63 -1.55
N SER A 90 -11.91 3.52 -0.59
CA SER A 90 -12.66 4.77 -0.44
C SER A 90 -12.26 5.80 -1.48
N ARG A 91 -10.95 5.95 -1.72
CA ARG A 91 -10.41 6.95 -2.63
C ARG A 91 -8.94 6.72 -2.94
N ARG A 92 -8.49 7.35 -4.04
CA ARG A 92 -7.08 7.46 -4.36
C ARG A 92 -6.51 8.69 -3.65
N LEU A 93 -5.36 8.53 -2.99
CA LEU A 93 -4.66 9.63 -2.33
C LEU A 93 -3.56 10.21 -3.21
N GLY A 94 -2.78 9.37 -3.85
CA GLY A 94 -1.66 9.78 -4.68
C GLY A 94 -1.00 8.58 -5.32
N SER A 95 0.29 8.66 -5.61
CA SER A 95 1.04 7.53 -6.15
C SER A 95 2.50 7.54 -5.69
N ILE A 96 3.14 6.38 -5.75
CA ILE A 96 4.58 6.22 -5.50
C ILE A 96 5.31 6.30 -6.84
N LYS A 97 6.42 7.03 -6.88
CA LYS A 97 7.30 7.09 -8.05
C LYS A 97 7.90 5.70 -8.32
N GLU A 98 8.10 5.40 -9.60
CA GLU A 98 8.46 4.06 -10.07
C GLU A 98 9.73 3.52 -9.42
N ASP A 99 10.80 4.31 -9.31
CA ASP A 99 12.07 3.85 -8.74
C ASP A 99 11.91 3.38 -7.28
N TYR A 100 11.17 4.13 -6.49
CA TYR A 100 10.90 3.77 -5.10
C TYR A 100 9.93 2.60 -4.98
N PHE A 101 8.96 2.53 -5.89
CA PHE A 101 8.05 1.39 -5.95
C PHE A 101 8.82 0.09 -6.19
N ASN A 102 9.79 0.10 -7.09
CA ASN A 102 10.62 -1.08 -7.35
C ASN A 102 11.41 -1.50 -6.10
N GLU A 103 11.92 -0.56 -5.32
CA GLU A 103 12.58 -0.85 -4.05
C GLU A 103 11.61 -1.48 -3.04
N ILE A 104 10.38 -0.97 -3.00
CA ILE A 104 9.33 -1.52 -2.11
C ILE A 104 8.99 -2.95 -2.51
N VAL A 105 8.85 -3.24 -3.80
CA VAL A 105 8.59 -4.60 -4.30
C VAL A 105 9.73 -5.55 -3.90
N ASP A 106 10.98 -5.12 -4.06
CA ASP A 106 12.14 -5.91 -3.65
C ASP A 106 12.10 -6.20 -2.14
N LYS A 107 11.71 -5.22 -1.34
CA LYS A 107 11.57 -5.39 0.11
C LYS A 107 10.43 -6.33 0.47
N ILE A 108 9.31 -6.29 -0.26
CA ILE A 108 8.19 -7.23 -0.07
C ILE A 108 8.66 -8.66 -0.34
N ILE A 109 9.38 -8.87 -1.44
CA ILE A 109 9.92 -10.18 -1.79
C ILE A 109 10.85 -10.68 -0.69
N ALA A 110 11.76 -9.85 -0.21
CA ALA A 110 12.69 -10.19 0.85
C ALA A 110 12.00 -10.43 2.21
N SER A 111 10.83 -9.81 2.42
CA SER A 111 10.10 -9.91 3.69
C SER A 111 9.23 -11.16 3.78
N ILE A 112 8.68 -11.62 2.66
CA ILE A 112 7.68 -12.71 2.62
C ILE A 112 8.28 -14.00 2.05
N PHE A 113 9.19 -13.87 1.13
CA PHE A 113 9.80 -15.00 0.41
C PHE A 113 11.28 -15.12 0.73
#